data_c4dca0ef8a5aad544e3381d0b163b61b
#
_entry.id   c4dca0ef8a5aad544e3381d0b163b61b
#
_cell.length_a   1.000
_cell.length_b   1.000
_cell.length_c   1.000
_cell.angle_alpha   90.00
_cell.angle_beta   90.00
_cell.angle_gamma   90.00
#
_symmetry.space_group_name_H-M   'P 1'
#
loop_
_entity.id
_entity.type
_entity.pdbx_description
1 polymer ?
#
loop_
_entity_poly.entity_id
_entity_poly.type
_entity_poly.pdbx_seq_one_letter_code
_entity_poly.pdbx_strand_id
1 'polypeptide(L)'
;MTTLVFYSEFDSYPEWSALLAPYLPGVTICRAEEVQDANDVHFALAWKPPHGFFAPYRNLKLLVNLGAGVDSLVGRDDLPDIPIIRLSDPDMARMTAGHVLFAVLRYARDSPAPERAQRERRWPHLHPRVASRLRGGVMGSGGSGAVAARDIAWRGGAVRGGVSVQKY
;
A
#
# COMPACT_ATOMS: atom_id res chain seq x y z
N MET A 1 9.15 14.79 -27.83
CA MET A 1 9.44 13.40 -27.39
C MET A 1 8.56 13.12 -26.20
N THR A 2 8.16 11.87 -25.92
CA THR A 2 7.29 11.59 -24.77
C THR A 2 8.10 10.91 -23.70
N THR A 3 8.17 11.51 -22.53
CA THR A 3 8.97 11.02 -21.41
C THR A 3 8.10 10.65 -20.21
N LEU A 4 8.41 9.52 -19.59
CA LEU A 4 7.93 9.09 -18.28
C LEU A 4 9.05 9.29 -17.27
N VAL A 5 8.85 10.16 -16.29
CA VAL A 5 9.80 10.36 -15.20
C VAL A 5 9.49 9.39 -14.05
N PHE A 6 10.52 8.72 -13.57
CA PHE A 6 10.45 7.80 -12.45
C PHE A 6 11.02 8.41 -11.17
N TYR A 7 10.33 8.19 -10.04
CA TYR A 7 10.85 8.51 -8.72
C TYR A 7 10.41 7.49 -7.68
N SER A 8 11.35 6.86 -7.00
CA SER A 8 11.13 6.13 -5.76
C SER A 8 12.46 6.00 -5.00
N GLU A 9 12.41 6.09 -3.67
CA GLU A 9 13.56 5.80 -2.81
C GLU A 9 13.69 4.29 -2.49
N PHE A 10 12.62 3.51 -2.75
CA PHE A 10 12.55 2.10 -2.37
C PHE A 10 12.54 1.16 -3.57
N ASP A 11 12.00 1.63 -4.70
CA ASP A 11 11.83 0.80 -5.87
C ASP A 11 13.02 0.95 -6.83
N SER A 12 13.40 -0.16 -7.45
CA SER A 12 14.52 -0.22 -8.39
C SER A 12 14.13 0.36 -9.75
N TYR A 13 14.70 1.51 -10.10
CA TYR A 13 14.51 2.10 -11.44
C TYR A 13 14.87 1.15 -12.59
N PRO A 14 16.03 0.44 -12.59
CA PRO A 14 16.36 -0.49 -13.65
C PRO A 14 15.32 -1.60 -13.84
N GLU A 15 14.78 -2.13 -12.76
CA GLU A 15 13.75 -3.17 -12.82
C GLU A 15 12.45 -2.64 -13.39
N TRP A 16 11.96 -1.49 -12.91
CA TRP A 16 10.75 -0.86 -13.42
C TRP A 16 10.89 -0.43 -14.88
N SER A 17 12.02 0.13 -15.25
CA SER A 17 12.29 0.53 -16.64
C SER A 17 12.28 -0.68 -17.57
N ALA A 18 12.94 -1.78 -17.18
CA ALA A 18 12.97 -3.01 -17.97
C ALA A 18 11.58 -3.67 -18.11
N LEU A 19 10.79 -3.65 -17.04
CA LEU A 19 9.43 -4.19 -17.04
C LEU A 19 8.47 -3.38 -17.91
N LEU A 20 8.59 -2.06 -17.92
CA LEU A 20 7.67 -1.17 -18.63
C LEU A 20 8.03 -0.95 -20.11
N ALA A 21 9.30 -1.02 -20.46
CA ALA A 21 9.78 -0.74 -21.81
C ALA A 21 9.02 -1.51 -22.92
N PRO A 22 8.70 -2.81 -22.79
CA PRO A 22 7.94 -3.55 -23.80
C PRO A 22 6.52 -3.04 -24.01
N TYR A 23 5.92 -2.41 -22.99
CA TYR A 23 4.53 -1.93 -23.00
C TYR A 23 4.40 -0.46 -23.37
N LEU A 24 5.51 0.27 -23.42
CA LEU A 24 5.55 1.72 -23.67
C LEU A 24 6.45 2.06 -24.88
N PRO A 25 6.15 1.52 -26.09
CA PRO A 25 6.95 1.82 -27.27
C PRO A 25 6.90 3.32 -27.58
N GLY A 26 8.07 3.93 -27.80
CA GLY A 26 8.18 5.36 -28.10
C GLY A 26 8.13 6.30 -26.90
N VAL A 27 8.08 5.76 -25.67
CA VAL A 27 8.19 6.53 -24.43
C VAL A 27 9.59 6.34 -23.84
N THR A 28 10.27 7.43 -23.57
CA THR A 28 11.54 7.40 -22.83
C THR A 28 11.24 7.32 -21.34
N ILE A 29 11.77 6.30 -20.67
CA ILE A 29 11.66 6.16 -19.20
C ILE A 29 12.99 6.60 -18.62
N CYS A 30 12.99 7.56 -17.70
CA CYS A 30 14.21 8.08 -17.08
C CYS A 30 13.96 8.57 -15.65
N ARG A 31 15.02 8.77 -14.89
CA ARG A 31 14.98 9.45 -13.59
C ARG A 31 14.90 10.97 -13.78
N ALA A 32 14.56 11.69 -12.72
CA ALA A 32 14.44 13.15 -12.77
C ALA A 32 15.75 13.84 -13.18
N GLU A 33 16.88 13.35 -12.72
CA GLU A 33 18.21 13.87 -13.05
C GLU A 33 18.65 13.59 -14.49
N GLU A 34 17.98 12.68 -15.18
CA GLU A 34 18.24 12.30 -16.57
C GLU A 34 17.33 13.04 -17.57
N VAL A 35 16.33 13.77 -17.07
CA VAL A 35 15.39 14.54 -17.91
C VAL A 35 16.13 15.69 -18.60
N GLN A 36 16.14 15.66 -19.93
CA GLN A 36 16.82 16.71 -20.74
C GLN A 36 15.92 17.92 -20.96
N ASP A 37 14.63 17.70 -21.26
CA ASP A 37 13.64 18.75 -21.42
C ASP A 37 12.40 18.42 -20.56
N ALA A 38 12.13 19.25 -19.58
CA ALA A 38 10.96 19.10 -18.70
C ALA A 38 9.62 19.20 -19.46
N ASN A 39 9.59 19.85 -20.62
CA ASN A 39 8.39 19.95 -21.44
C ASN A 39 8.03 18.64 -22.15
N ASP A 40 8.97 17.73 -22.31
CA ASP A 40 8.74 16.40 -22.86
C ASP A 40 8.16 15.41 -21.84
N VAL A 41 8.16 15.76 -20.54
CA VAL A 41 7.63 14.90 -19.48
C VAL A 41 6.11 14.98 -19.46
N HIS A 42 5.48 13.91 -19.93
CA HIS A 42 4.03 13.77 -19.98
C HIS A 42 3.48 12.80 -18.94
N PHE A 43 4.32 11.91 -18.42
CA PHE A 43 3.94 10.88 -17.46
C PHE A 43 4.90 10.87 -16.27
N ALA A 44 4.38 10.57 -15.09
CA ALA A 44 5.18 10.30 -13.92
C ALA A 44 4.78 8.96 -13.28
N LEU A 45 5.77 8.19 -12.88
CA LEU A 45 5.62 7.00 -12.06
C LEU A 45 6.38 7.25 -10.77
N ALA A 46 5.67 7.46 -9.67
CA ALA A 46 6.32 7.97 -8.46
C ALA A 46 5.80 7.35 -7.16
N TRP A 47 6.71 7.22 -6.19
CA TRP A 47 6.37 6.92 -4.81
C TRP A 47 6.94 7.98 -3.88
N LYS A 48 6.04 8.71 -3.21
CA LYS A 48 6.36 9.76 -2.23
C LYS A 48 7.45 10.74 -2.69
N PRO A 49 7.34 11.34 -3.88
CA PRO A 49 8.33 12.30 -4.33
C PRO A 49 8.35 13.53 -3.41
N PRO A 50 9.52 14.18 -3.23
CA PRO A 50 9.64 15.38 -2.42
C PRO A 50 8.74 16.50 -2.96
N HIS A 51 8.44 17.48 -2.10
CA HIS A 51 7.73 18.67 -2.54
C HIS A 51 8.56 19.44 -3.57
N GLY A 52 7.92 20.00 -4.59
CA GLY A 52 8.60 20.64 -5.72
C GLY A 52 8.99 19.70 -6.87
N PHE A 53 8.87 18.38 -6.67
CA PHE A 53 9.25 17.39 -7.70
C PHE A 53 8.49 17.59 -9.02
N PHE A 54 7.21 17.93 -8.96
CA PHE A 54 6.39 18.08 -10.16
C PHE A 54 6.44 19.49 -10.77
N ALA A 55 6.95 20.48 -10.05
CA ALA A 55 6.94 21.88 -10.47
C ALA A 55 7.57 22.15 -11.86
N PRO A 56 8.63 21.44 -12.29
CA PRO A 56 9.19 21.62 -13.63
C PRO A 56 8.32 21.04 -14.75
N TYR A 57 7.45 20.06 -14.46
CA TYR A 57 6.77 19.22 -15.46
C TYR A 57 5.38 19.78 -15.82
N ARG A 58 5.35 20.93 -16.48
CA ARG A 58 4.09 21.65 -16.80
C ARG A 58 3.20 20.92 -17.82
N ASN A 59 3.77 20.00 -18.61
CA ASN A 59 3.04 19.19 -19.60
C ASN A 59 2.65 17.80 -19.08
N LEU A 60 2.77 17.58 -17.75
CA LEU A 60 2.37 16.32 -17.12
C LEU A 60 0.86 16.07 -17.34
N LYS A 61 0.52 14.87 -17.78
CA LYS A 61 -0.85 14.46 -18.15
C LYS A 61 -1.40 13.36 -17.26
N LEU A 62 -0.51 12.59 -16.64
CA LEU A 62 -0.89 11.45 -15.81
C LEU A 62 0.22 11.18 -14.78
N LEU A 63 -0.21 10.97 -13.55
CA LEU A 63 0.63 10.44 -12.48
C LEU A 63 0.16 9.04 -12.08
N VAL A 64 1.08 8.08 -12.12
CA VAL A 64 0.87 6.74 -11.57
C VAL A 64 1.62 6.65 -10.24
N ASN A 65 0.88 6.47 -9.15
CA ASN A 65 1.45 6.26 -7.84
C ASN A 65 1.82 4.79 -7.64
N LEU A 66 3.07 4.52 -7.27
CA LEU A 66 3.59 3.15 -7.03
C LEU A 66 3.03 2.47 -5.78
N GLY A 67 2.12 3.10 -5.08
CA GLY A 67 1.47 2.53 -3.91
C GLY A 67 -0.05 2.70 -3.92
N ALA A 68 -0.71 2.06 -2.97
CA ALA A 68 -2.16 2.11 -2.83
C ALA A 68 -2.64 3.41 -2.15
N GLY A 69 -1.85 3.97 -1.22
CA GLY A 69 -2.16 5.22 -0.52
C GLY A 69 -1.78 6.43 -1.37
N VAL A 70 -2.64 7.45 -1.41
CA VAL A 70 -2.44 8.68 -2.19
C VAL A 70 -2.31 9.94 -1.32
N ASP A 71 -2.25 9.79 -0.01
CA ASP A 71 -2.25 10.90 0.96
C ASP A 71 -1.09 11.89 0.74
N SER A 72 0.03 11.42 0.20
CA SER A 72 1.19 12.26 -0.11
C SER A 72 1.08 13.02 -1.44
N LEU A 73 -0.01 12.80 -2.19
CA LEU A 73 -0.20 13.37 -3.53
C LEU A 73 -1.42 14.30 -3.57
N VAL A 74 -2.47 13.98 -2.82
CA VAL A 74 -3.71 14.76 -2.80
C VAL A 74 -3.46 16.12 -2.14
N GLY A 75 -3.90 17.18 -2.82
CA GLY A 75 -3.80 18.55 -2.29
C GLY A 75 -2.41 19.19 -2.45
N ARG A 76 -1.51 18.59 -3.24
CA ARG A 76 -0.22 19.21 -3.56
C ARG A 76 -0.39 20.40 -4.50
N ASP A 77 0.24 21.50 -4.18
CA ASP A 77 0.25 22.73 -4.98
C ASP A 77 1.28 22.69 -6.12
N ASP A 78 2.27 21.79 -6.05
CA ASP A 78 3.28 21.58 -7.09
C ASP A 78 2.85 20.54 -8.16
N LEU A 79 1.70 19.87 -7.98
CA LEU A 79 1.15 18.91 -8.91
C LEU A 79 0.02 19.58 -9.71
N PRO A 80 0.07 19.60 -11.06
CA PRO A 80 -1.03 20.09 -11.86
C PRO A 80 -2.32 19.26 -11.67
N ASP A 81 -3.47 19.85 -12.02
CA ASP A 81 -4.76 19.14 -11.94
C ASP A 81 -4.85 18.10 -13.07
N ILE A 82 -4.38 16.91 -12.77
CA ILE A 82 -4.29 15.77 -13.68
C ILE A 82 -4.81 14.49 -13.02
N PRO A 83 -5.20 13.48 -13.80
CA PRO A 83 -5.53 12.18 -13.26
C PRO A 83 -4.38 11.55 -12.48
N ILE A 84 -4.72 11.00 -11.29
CA ILE A 84 -3.81 10.21 -10.48
C ILE A 84 -4.32 8.77 -10.45
N ILE A 85 -3.53 7.84 -10.96
CA ILE A 85 -3.76 6.40 -10.85
C ILE A 85 -2.94 5.86 -9.68
N ARG A 86 -3.50 4.93 -8.93
CA ARG A 86 -2.80 4.23 -7.84
C ARG A 86 -2.73 2.73 -8.12
N LEU A 87 -1.72 2.09 -7.60
CA LEU A 87 -1.66 0.62 -7.63
C LEU A 87 -2.77 0.03 -6.75
N SER A 88 -3.46 -0.95 -7.32
CA SER A 88 -4.42 -1.78 -6.61
C SER A 88 -4.07 -3.23 -6.90
N ASP A 89 -3.29 -3.82 -6.00
CA ASP A 89 -2.81 -5.20 -6.11
C ASP A 89 -3.60 -6.11 -5.16
N PRO A 90 -4.34 -7.09 -5.69
CA PRO A 90 -5.05 -8.09 -4.89
C PRO A 90 -4.13 -8.91 -3.98
N ASP A 91 -2.89 -9.17 -4.40
CA ASP A 91 -1.95 -9.95 -3.60
C ASP A 91 -1.43 -9.17 -2.41
N MET A 92 -1.20 -7.86 -2.56
CA MET A 92 -0.91 -6.98 -1.43
C MET A 92 -2.05 -6.98 -0.39
N ALA A 93 -3.31 -6.98 -0.85
CA ALA A 93 -4.46 -7.07 0.04
C ALA A 93 -4.49 -8.41 0.80
N ARG A 94 -4.17 -9.53 0.14
CA ARG A 94 -4.06 -10.86 0.76
C ARG A 94 -2.91 -10.93 1.77
N MET A 95 -1.74 -10.40 1.41
CA MET A 95 -0.58 -10.35 2.32
C MET A 95 -0.91 -9.54 3.58
N THR A 96 -1.55 -8.39 3.42
CA THR A 96 -2.00 -7.56 4.55
C THR A 96 -3.02 -8.31 5.41
N ALA A 97 -4.00 -8.98 4.80
CA ALA A 97 -4.99 -9.79 5.52
C ALA A 97 -4.34 -10.95 6.29
N GLY A 98 -3.32 -11.60 5.72
CA GLY A 98 -2.54 -12.63 6.39
C GLY A 98 -1.84 -12.11 7.66
N HIS A 99 -1.22 -10.92 7.59
CA HIS A 99 -0.61 -10.28 8.75
C HIS A 99 -1.65 -9.93 9.84
N VAL A 100 -2.79 -9.36 9.43
CA VAL A 100 -3.89 -9.05 10.35
C VAL A 100 -4.41 -10.32 11.02
N LEU A 101 -4.62 -11.39 10.24
CA LEU A 101 -5.07 -12.68 10.78
C LEU A 101 -4.07 -13.26 11.78
N PHE A 102 -2.77 -13.19 11.49
CA PHE A 102 -1.71 -13.59 12.42
C PHE A 102 -1.81 -12.80 13.74
N ALA A 103 -1.94 -11.48 13.68
CA ALA A 103 -2.03 -10.63 14.85
C ALA A 103 -3.28 -10.96 15.70
N VAL A 104 -4.43 -11.16 15.05
CA VAL A 104 -5.69 -11.54 15.72
C VAL A 104 -5.58 -12.90 16.36
N LEU A 105 -5.02 -13.89 15.66
CA LEU A 105 -4.83 -15.23 16.22
C LEU A 105 -3.83 -15.24 17.39
N ARG A 106 -2.75 -14.46 17.28
CA ARG A 106 -1.77 -14.28 18.35
C ARG A 106 -2.42 -13.73 19.61
N TYR A 107 -3.30 -12.73 19.49
CA TYR A 107 -4.08 -12.17 20.57
C TYR A 107 -5.12 -13.18 21.11
N ALA A 108 -5.87 -13.81 20.20
CA ALA A 108 -6.92 -14.77 20.52
C ALA A 108 -6.40 -15.97 21.33
N ARG A 109 -5.19 -16.42 21.01
CA ARG A 109 -4.52 -17.55 21.65
C ARG A 109 -3.70 -17.14 22.88
N ASP A 110 -3.67 -15.85 23.22
CA ASP A 110 -2.83 -15.31 24.31
C ASP A 110 -1.34 -15.73 24.18
N SER A 111 -0.86 -15.82 22.93
CA SER A 111 0.46 -16.36 22.59
C SER A 111 1.64 -15.73 23.34
N PRO A 112 1.63 -14.42 23.71
CA PRO A 112 2.72 -13.84 24.50
C PRO A 112 2.96 -14.50 25.87
N ALA A 113 1.93 -15.07 26.47
CA ALA A 113 2.06 -15.73 27.78
C ALA A 113 2.82 -17.08 27.70
N PRO A 114 2.44 -18.03 26.82
CA PRO A 114 3.23 -19.25 26.63
C PRO A 114 4.62 -18.98 26.06
N GLU A 115 4.82 -17.97 25.21
CA GLU A 115 6.17 -17.61 24.72
C GLU A 115 7.09 -17.14 25.85
N ARG A 116 6.59 -16.37 26.83
CA ARG A 116 7.38 -16.03 28.03
C ARG A 116 7.70 -17.26 28.86
N ALA A 117 6.68 -18.08 29.11
CA ALA A 117 6.84 -19.29 29.89
C ALA A 117 7.86 -20.25 29.27
N GLN A 118 7.89 -20.36 27.93
CA GLN A 118 8.87 -21.15 27.21
C GLN A 118 10.29 -20.62 27.43
N ARG A 119 10.50 -19.28 27.34
CA ARG A 119 11.82 -18.67 27.63
C ARG A 119 12.27 -18.92 29.07
N GLU A 120 11.32 -18.96 30.00
CA GLU A 120 11.56 -19.24 31.42
C GLU A 120 11.57 -20.73 31.75
N ARG A 121 11.48 -21.62 30.73
CA ARG A 121 11.41 -23.08 30.88
C ARG A 121 10.31 -23.54 31.86
N ARG A 122 9.17 -22.83 31.85
CA ARG A 122 7.96 -23.16 32.65
C ARG A 122 6.86 -23.65 31.72
N TRP A 123 6.05 -24.59 32.20
CA TRP A 123 4.89 -25.10 31.48
C TRP A 123 3.59 -24.74 32.24
N PRO A 124 3.03 -23.53 32.10
CA PRO A 124 1.77 -23.19 32.73
C PRO A 124 0.61 -23.81 31.94
N HIS A 125 -0.36 -24.31 32.65
CA HIS A 125 -1.62 -24.72 32.01
C HIS A 125 -2.46 -23.49 31.72
N LEU A 126 -2.64 -23.16 30.44
CA LEU A 126 -3.43 -22.01 30.01
C LEU A 126 -4.71 -22.48 29.33
N HIS A 127 -5.84 -21.89 29.71
CA HIS A 127 -7.13 -22.16 29.07
C HIS A 127 -7.26 -21.28 27.81
N PRO A 128 -7.36 -21.87 26.60
CA PRO A 128 -7.49 -21.11 25.37
C PRO A 128 -8.84 -20.38 25.32
N ARG A 129 -8.85 -19.18 24.76
CA ARG A 129 -10.08 -18.46 24.46
C ARG A 129 -10.83 -19.14 23.32
N VAL A 130 -12.15 -19.25 23.45
CA VAL A 130 -13.00 -19.83 22.41
C VAL A 130 -13.22 -18.78 21.31
N ALA A 131 -12.96 -19.15 20.05
CA ALA A 131 -13.04 -18.24 18.90
C ALA A 131 -14.41 -17.56 18.75
N SER A 132 -15.51 -18.25 19.05
CA SER A 132 -16.86 -17.70 18.98
C SER A 132 -17.13 -16.55 19.98
N ARG A 133 -16.28 -16.36 21.00
CA ARG A 133 -16.37 -15.24 21.94
C ARG A 133 -15.52 -14.03 21.53
N LEU A 134 -14.75 -14.16 20.47
CA LEU A 134 -13.93 -13.04 19.96
C LEU A 134 -14.81 -12.06 19.20
N ARG A 135 -14.59 -10.78 19.47
CA ARG A 135 -15.23 -9.68 18.76
C ARG A 135 -14.13 -8.79 18.19
N GLY A 136 -14.19 -8.50 16.90
CA GLY A 136 -13.26 -7.65 16.21
C GLY A 136 -13.97 -6.51 15.49
N GLY A 137 -13.30 -5.36 15.38
CA GLY A 137 -13.70 -4.26 14.53
C GLY A 137 -12.67 -4.05 13.44
N VAL A 138 -13.13 -3.79 12.21
CA VAL A 138 -12.29 -3.40 11.08
C VAL A 138 -12.67 -1.99 10.69
N MET A 139 -11.73 -1.05 10.82
CA MET A 139 -11.90 0.32 10.35
C MET A 139 -11.37 0.41 8.92
N GLY A 140 -12.27 0.77 7.99
CA GLY A 140 -11.98 0.81 6.56
C GLY A 140 -12.39 -0.49 5.85
N SER A 141 -13.46 -0.40 5.04
CA SER A 141 -14.00 -1.53 4.26
C SER A 141 -13.52 -1.52 2.80
N GLY A 142 -12.40 -0.86 2.50
CA GLY A 142 -11.73 -0.92 1.20
C GLY A 142 -11.14 -2.31 0.93
N GLY A 143 -10.44 -2.46 -0.20
CA GLY A 143 -9.93 -3.76 -0.68
C GLY A 143 -9.25 -4.60 0.40
N SER A 144 -8.24 -4.07 1.11
CA SER A 144 -7.51 -4.81 2.14
C SER A 144 -8.36 -5.10 3.38
N GLY A 145 -9.15 -4.10 3.85
CA GLY A 145 -10.01 -4.27 5.04
C GLY A 145 -11.11 -5.31 4.83
N ALA A 146 -11.71 -5.36 3.64
CA ALA A 146 -12.75 -6.33 3.31
C ALA A 146 -12.19 -7.76 3.28
N VAL A 147 -10.98 -7.96 2.76
CA VAL A 147 -10.32 -9.29 2.76
C VAL A 147 -10.00 -9.70 4.18
N ALA A 148 -9.38 -8.83 4.99
CA ALA A 148 -9.07 -9.11 6.38
C ALA A 148 -10.32 -9.44 7.21
N ALA A 149 -11.42 -8.67 7.03
CA ALA A 149 -12.68 -8.92 7.73
C ALA A 149 -13.26 -10.30 7.40
N ARG A 150 -13.21 -10.71 6.13
CA ARG A 150 -13.67 -12.02 5.66
C ARG A 150 -12.85 -13.15 6.28
N ASP A 151 -11.53 -13.01 6.29
CA ASP A 151 -10.62 -14.04 6.82
C ASP A 151 -10.79 -14.22 8.33
N ILE A 152 -11.03 -13.13 9.08
CA ILE A 152 -11.33 -13.21 10.52
C ILE A 152 -12.69 -13.85 10.77
N ALA A 153 -13.73 -13.45 10.01
CA ALA A 153 -15.09 -13.99 10.16
C ALA A 153 -15.15 -15.50 9.88
N TRP A 154 -14.40 -15.98 8.88
CA TRP A 154 -14.32 -17.41 8.57
C TRP A 154 -13.79 -18.27 9.73
N ARG A 155 -13.03 -17.70 10.67
CA ARG A 155 -12.56 -18.37 11.90
C ARG A 155 -13.59 -18.39 13.03
N GLY A 156 -14.84 -17.98 12.80
CA GLY A 156 -15.93 -17.98 13.77
C GLY A 156 -15.94 -16.76 14.71
N GLY A 157 -15.10 -15.75 14.46
CA GLY A 157 -15.14 -14.49 15.18
C GLY A 157 -16.26 -13.57 14.68
N ALA A 158 -16.91 -12.82 15.60
CA ALA A 158 -17.83 -11.76 15.21
C ALA A 158 -17.04 -10.53 14.75
N VAL A 159 -17.20 -10.13 13.48
CA VAL A 159 -16.52 -8.96 12.91
C VAL A 159 -17.54 -7.88 12.59
N ARG A 160 -17.28 -6.65 13.03
CA ARG A 160 -18.03 -5.46 12.64
C ARG A 160 -17.11 -4.56 11.79
N GLY A 161 -17.60 -4.14 10.63
CA GLY A 161 -16.92 -3.17 9.78
C GLY A 161 -17.45 -1.76 10.02
N GLY A 162 -16.55 -0.77 10.03
CA GLY A 162 -16.88 0.64 10.00
C GLY A 162 -16.19 1.31 8.82
N VAL A 163 -16.87 2.28 8.18
CA VAL A 163 -16.31 3.11 7.11
C VAL A 163 -16.04 4.48 7.70
N SER A 164 -14.78 4.92 7.66
CA SER A 164 -14.47 6.35 7.79
C SER A 164 -14.56 6.95 6.39
N VAL A 165 -15.56 7.79 6.14
CA VAL A 165 -15.65 8.58 4.91
C VAL A 165 -14.83 9.85 5.14
N GLN A 166 -13.57 9.82 4.74
CA GLN A 166 -12.83 11.05 4.54
C GLN A 166 -13.30 11.64 3.21
N LYS A 167 -14.02 12.75 3.25
CA LYS A 167 -14.31 13.56 2.05
C LYS A 167 -13.04 14.35 1.76
N TYR A 168 -12.40 14.07 0.65
CA TYR A 168 -11.38 14.91 0.04
C TYR A 168 -12.07 15.95 -0.85
#